data_08e15aaf246882bd0f4fbf87d756afd9
#
_entry.id   08e15aaf246882bd0f4fbf87d756afd9
#
_cell.length_a   1.000
_cell.length_b   1.000
_cell.length_c   1.000
_cell.angle_alpha   90.00
_cell.angle_beta   90.00
_cell.angle_gamma   90.00
#
_symmetry.space_group_name_H-M   'P 1'
#
loop_
_entity.id
_entity.type
_entity.pdbx_description
1 polymer ?
#
loop_
_entity_poly.entity_id
_entity_poly.type
_entity_poly.pdbx_seq_one_letter_code
_entity_poly.pdbx_strand_id
1 'polypeptide(L)'
;IKNKKISILGWAFKKNTNDSRESASIEVTSILLQNGAYVDIFDPMVSSDKITSDLTNLWSKLNISKTLRDQMFSKITIRDNHIDAIENSSLTAILTEWDEFKSYEWESITKKMISPSIVYDGRAFMSDLNTKINYYSIGVI
;
A
#
# COMPACT_ATOMS: atom_id res chain seq x y z
N ILE A 1 -5.82 13.93 2.07
CA ILE A 1 -6.10 12.49 1.95
C ILE A 1 -7.14 11.98 2.94
N LYS A 2 -7.65 12.84 3.80
CA LYS A 2 -8.65 12.45 4.79
C LYS A 2 -9.87 11.81 4.11
N ASN A 3 -10.28 10.65 4.63
CA ASN A 3 -11.41 9.85 4.13
C ASN A 3 -11.22 9.29 2.71
N LYS A 4 -10.01 9.37 2.14
CA LYS A 4 -9.70 8.73 0.87
C LYS A 4 -9.15 7.33 1.09
N LYS A 5 -9.51 6.42 0.21
CA LYS A 5 -8.94 5.06 0.22
C LYS A 5 -7.63 5.06 -0.54
N ILE A 6 -6.58 4.60 0.11
CA ILE A 6 -5.25 4.39 -0.49
C ILE A 6 -4.95 2.90 -0.47
N SER A 7 -4.51 2.36 -1.58
CA SER A 7 -4.09 0.97 -1.68
C SER A 7 -2.58 0.86 -1.55
N ILE A 8 -2.12 -0.08 -0.71
CA ILE A 8 -0.70 -0.41 -0.55
C ILE A 8 -0.47 -1.81 -1.13
N LEU A 9 0.34 -1.89 -2.16
CA LEU A 9 0.78 -3.16 -2.75
C LEU A 9 2.23 -3.41 -2.35
N GLY A 10 2.44 -4.50 -1.64
CA GLY A 10 3.73 -4.88 -1.12
C GLY A 10 3.94 -4.44 0.32
N TRP A 11 4.26 -5.39 1.16
CA TRP A 11 4.58 -5.16 2.58
C TRP A 11 5.96 -5.68 2.94
N ALA A 12 6.45 -6.72 2.24
CA ALA A 12 7.81 -7.22 2.41
C ALA A 12 8.83 -6.13 2.06
N PHE A 13 10.02 -6.19 2.65
CA PHE A 13 11.05 -5.18 2.37
C PHE A 13 11.67 -5.34 0.97
N LYS A 14 11.56 -6.52 0.36
CA LYS A 14 11.95 -6.82 -1.03
C LYS A 14 11.14 -8.01 -1.55
N LYS A 15 11.21 -8.27 -2.85
CA LYS A 15 10.53 -9.41 -3.46
C LYS A 15 11.07 -10.76 -2.96
N ASN A 16 10.26 -11.79 -3.15
CA ASN A 16 10.60 -13.20 -2.88
C ASN A 16 10.91 -13.51 -1.42
N THR A 17 10.30 -12.77 -0.51
CA THR A 17 10.41 -13.02 0.94
C THR A 17 9.15 -12.55 1.66
N ASN A 18 8.89 -13.10 2.83
CA ASN A 18 7.88 -12.60 3.76
C ASN A 18 8.50 -11.71 4.86
N ASP A 19 9.78 -11.36 4.74
CA ASP A 19 10.45 -10.51 5.73
C ASP A 19 10.06 -9.05 5.52
N SER A 20 9.42 -8.48 6.52
CA SER A 20 8.94 -7.09 6.50
C SER A 20 9.78 -6.14 7.36
N ARG A 21 10.88 -6.60 7.93
CA ARG A 21 11.72 -5.76 8.79
C ARG A 21 12.23 -4.57 7.99
N GLU A 22 12.06 -3.37 8.58
CA GLU A 22 12.47 -2.10 7.97
C GLU A 22 11.78 -1.77 6.63
N SER A 23 10.64 -2.42 6.35
CA SER A 23 9.86 -2.11 5.15
C SER A 23 9.31 -0.68 5.23
N ALA A 24 9.47 0.08 4.15
CA ALA A 24 8.89 1.41 4.03
C ALA A 24 7.36 1.40 4.14
N SER A 25 6.72 0.29 3.79
CA SER A 25 5.27 0.14 3.85
C SER A 25 4.70 0.39 5.25
N ILE A 26 5.45 0.01 6.30
CA ILE A 26 5.01 0.16 7.69
C ILE A 26 4.86 1.64 8.04
N GLU A 27 5.90 2.43 7.79
CA GLU A 27 5.88 3.86 8.10
C GLU A 27 4.92 4.64 7.19
N VAL A 28 4.90 4.34 5.91
CA VAL A 28 4.00 4.99 4.94
C VAL A 28 2.55 4.76 5.36
N THR A 29 2.18 3.52 5.68
CA THR A 29 0.83 3.19 6.13
C THR A 29 0.47 3.95 7.41
N SER A 30 1.40 3.99 8.37
CA SER A 30 1.19 4.73 9.62
C SER A 30 0.93 6.22 9.36
N ILE A 31 1.70 6.84 8.49
CA ILE A 31 1.54 8.26 8.15
C ILE A 31 0.18 8.50 7.47
N LEU A 32 -0.20 7.63 6.54
CA LEU A 32 -1.49 7.75 5.85
C LEU A 32 -2.65 7.67 6.83
N LEU A 33 -2.62 6.72 7.76
CA LEU A 33 -3.66 6.55 8.77
C LEU A 33 -3.73 7.73 9.72
N GLN A 34 -2.58 8.26 10.13
CA GLN A 34 -2.52 9.45 10.98
C GLN A 34 -3.13 10.69 10.30
N ASN A 35 -3.13 10.71 8.98
CA ASN A 35 -3.73 11.77 8.18
C ASN A 35 -5.16 11.47 7.75
N GLY A 36 -5.77 10.43 8.29
CA GLY A 36 -7.19 10.14 8.12
C GLY A 36 -7.56 9.31 6.90
N ALA A 37 -6.60 8.72 6.20
CA ALA A 37 -6.89 7.83 5.07
C ALA A 37 -7.45 6.48 5.52
N TYR A 38 -8.23 5.85 4.64
CA TYR A 38 -8.48 4.41 4.69
C TYR A 38 -7.40 3.71 3.90
N VAL A 39 -6.87 2.60 4.40
CA VAL A 39 -5.76 1.90 3.75
C VAL A 39 -6.11 0.44 3.54
N ASP A 40 -6.12 0.00 2.29
CA ASP A 40 -6.22 -1.41 1.93
C ASP A 40 -4.83 -1.92 1.58
N ILE A 41 -4.46 -3.09 2.09
CA ILE A 41 -3.11 -3.63 1.98
C ILE A 41 -3.17 -5.02 1.35
N PHE A 42 -2.29 -5.26 0.38
CA PHE A 42 -2.07 -6.59 -0.18
C PHE A 42 -0.58 -6.85 -0.37
N ASP A 43 -0.14 -8.03 0.08
CA ASP A 43 1.20 -8.57 -0.20
C ASP A 43 1.06 -10.07 -0.49
N PRO A 44 1.73 -10.61 -1.53
CA PRO A 44 1.61 -12.01 -1.90
C PRO A 44 2.11 -13.01 -0.84
N MET A 45 3.02 -12.60 0.05
CA MET A 45 3.67 -13.53 0.99
C MET A 45 3.56 -13.13 2.45
N VAL A 46 3.32 -11.87 2.77
CA VAL A 46 3.25 -11.42 4.16
C VAL A 46 1.83 -11.61 4.68
N SER A 47 1.69 -12.32 5.80
CA SER A 47 0.39 -12.62 6.40
C SER A 47 -0.25 -11.38 7.03
N SER A 48 -1.57 -11.43 7.20
CA SER A 48 -2.31 -10.38 7.90
C SER A 48 -1.84 -10.21 9.35
N ASP A 49 -1.52 -11.32 10.03
CA ASP A 49 -1.00 -11.28 11.40
C ASP A 49 0.33 -10.53 11.46
N LYS A 50 1.20 -10.75 10.48
CA LYS A 50 2.50 -10.06 10.43
C LYS A 50 2.33 -8.57 10.18
N ILE A 51 1.45 -8.19 9.27
CA ILE A 51 1.15 -6.78 8.97
C ILE A 51 0.63 -6.08 10.24
N THR A 52 -0.33 -6.69 10.92
CA THR A 52 -0.89 -6.16 12.17
C THR A 52 0.17 -6.04 13.25
N SER A 53 1.02 -7.05 13.40
CA SER A 53 2.12 -7.06 14.37
C SER A 53 3.13 -5.95 14.09
N ASP A 54 3.50 -5.74 12.82
CA ASP A 54 4.44 -4.70 12.44
C ASP A 54 3.94 -3.30 12.82
N LEU A 55 2.67 -3.02 12.56
CA LEU A 55 2.05 -1.74 12.92
C LEU A 55 1.94 -1.59 14.45
N THR A 56 1.54 -2.64 15.15
CA THR A 56 1.47 -2.64 16.61
C THR A 56 2.84 -2.32 17.22
N ASN A 57 3.90 -2.95 16.70
CA ASN A 57 5.26 -2.71 17.19
C ASN A 57 5.71 -1.26 16.93
N LEU A 58 5.46 -0.72 15.75
CA LEU A 58 5.78 0.68 15.45
C LEU A 58 5.03 1.63 16.39
N TRP A 59 3.73 1.44 16.54
CA TRP A 59 2.91 2.33 17.35
C TRP A 59 3.23 2.23 18.85
N SER A 60 3.69 1.07 19.32
CA SER A 60 4.20 0.92 20.68
C SER A 60 5.48 1.74 20.90
N LYS A 61 6.39 1.71 19.92
CA LYS A 61 7.62 2.51 19.99
C LYS A 61 7.33 4.02 19.96
N LEU A 62 6.30 4.42 19.25
CA LEU A 62 5.89 5.82 19.15
C LEU A 62 5.00 6.27 20.30
N ASN A 63 4.69 5.38 21.25
CA ASN A 63 3.81 5.65 22.39
C ASN A 63 2.41 6.14 21.98
N ILE A 64 1.89 5.61 20.89
CA ILE A 64 0.54 5.95 20.42
C ILE A 64 -0.48 5.30 21.36
N SER A 65 -1.48 6.08 21.80
CA SER A 65 -2.50 5.61 22.74
C SER A 65 -3.31 4.46 22.15
N LYS A 66 -3.87 3.61 23.03
CA LYS A 66 -4.74 2.51 22.61
C LYS A 66 -5.94 3.02 21.83
N THR A 67 -6.55 4.12 22.26
CA THR A 67 -7.70 4.72 21.57
C THR A 67 -7.36 5.09 20.14
N LEU A 68 -6.23 5.77 19.91
CA LEU A 68 -5.81 6.16 18.57
C LEU A 68 -5.42 4.94 17.72
N ARG A 69 -4.76 3.94 18.32
CA ARG A 69 -4.43 2.69 17.62
C ARG A 69 -5.69 1.97 17.15
N ASP A 70 -6.70 1.87 17.99
CA ASP A 70 -7.97 1.23 17.64
C ASP A 70 -8.66 1.98 16.49
N GLN A 71 -8.62 3.31 16.51
CA GLN A 71 -9.16 4.13 15.42
C GLN A 71 -8.42 3.88 14.10
N MET A 72 -7.10 3.81 14.14
CA MET A 72 -6.29 3.54 12.95
C MET A 72 -6.54 2.13 12.41
N PHE A 73 -6.60 1.12 13.27
CA PHE A 73 -6.91 -0.24 12.85
C PHE A 73 -8.29 -0.35 12.20
N SER A 74 -9.26 0.43 12.66
CA SER A 74 -10.60 0.43 12.06
C SER A 74 -10.63 0.91 10.61
N LYS A 75 -9.57 1.59 10.16
CA LYS A 75 -9.44 2.12 8.79
C LYS A 75 -8.55 1.28 7.89
N ILE A 76 -8.06 0.14 8.37
CA ILE A 76 -7.24 -0.79 7.59
C ILE A 76 -8.09 -1.97 7.15
N THR A 77 -7.92 -2.39 5.91
CA THR A 77 -8.41 -3.67 5.41
C THR A 77 -7.25 -4.40 4.73
N ILE A 78 -6.92 -5.59 5.23
CA ILE A 78 -5.89 -6.43 4.61
C ILE A 78 -6.60 -7.37 3.66
N ARG A 79 -6.23 -7.31 2.37
CA ARG A 79 -6.90 -8.01 1.29
C ARG A 79 -6.15 -9.27 0.88
N ASP A 80 -6.88 -10.24 0.34
CA ASP A 80 -6.33 -11.50 -0.16
C ASP A 80 -5.88 -11.42 -1.62
N ASN A 81 -6.26 -10.37 -2.32
CA ASN A 81 -5.91 -10.18 -3.73
C ASN A 81 -5.76 -8.69 -4.05
N HIS A 82 -5.07 -8.42 -5.16
CA HIS A 82 -4.76 -7.06 -5.57
C HIS A 82 -5.99 -6.28 -6.07
N ILE A 83 -6.94 -6.95 -6.70
CA ILE A 83 -8.12 -6.27 -7.25
C ILE A 83 -8.95 -5.64 -6.15
N ASP A 84 -9.24 -6.41 -5.08
CA ASP A 84 -9.99 -5.89 -3.94
C ASP A 84 -9.24 -4.76 -3.23
N ALA A 85 -7.90 -4.85 -3.19
CA ALA A 85 -7.11 -3.79 -2.59
C ALA A 85 -7.17 -2.48 -3.40
N ILE A 86 -7.14 -2.58 -4.73
CA ILE A 86 -7.04 -1.42 -5.63
C ILE A 86 -8.40 -0.78 -5.92
N GLU A 87 -9.45 -1.58 -6.02
CA GLU A 87 -10.78 -1.12 -6.38
C GLU A 87 -11.24 0.03 -5.46
N ASN A 88 -11.78 1.09 -6.06
CA ASN A 88 -12.26 2.30 -5.36
C ASN A 88 -11.17 3.08 -4.60
N SER A 89 -9.90 2.79 -4.83
CA SER A 89 -8.84 3.62 -4.28
C SER A 89 -8.58 4.87 -5.13
N SER A 90 -8.17 5.94 -4.48
CA SER A 90 -7.75 7.18 -5.15
C SER A 90 -6.31 7.10 -5.62
N LEU A 91 -5.48 6.35 -4.89
CA LEU A 91 -4.07 6.15 -5.17
C LEU A 91 -3.69 4.72 -4.80
N THR A 92 -2.88 4.09 -5.64
CA THR A 92 -2.24 2.81 -5.35
C THR A 92 -0.74 3.04 -5.25
N ALA A 93 -0.14 2.73 -4.11
CA ALA A 93 1.29 2.83 -3.89
C ALA A 93 1.91 1.44 -3.92
N ILE A 94 2.92 1.25 -4.78
CA ILE A 94 3.65 0.00 -4.91
C ILE A 94 4.97 0.17 -4.17
N LEU A 95 5.14 -0.57 -3.08
CA LEU A 95 6.25 -0.38 -2.16
C LEU A 95 7.18 -1.60 -2.06
N THR A 96 6.83 -2.70 -2.74
CA THR A 96 7.71 -3.87 -2.92
C THR A 96 7.69 -4.27 -4.39
N GLU A 97 8.86 -4.61 -4.95
CA GLU A 97 9.02 -4.93 -6.38
C GLU A 97 8.67 -6.38 -6.72
N TRP A 98 7.49 -6.87 -6.32
CA TRP A 98 7.03 -8.20 -6.70
C TRP A 98 6.87 -8.32 -8.22
N ASP A 99 7.43 -9.36 -8.81
CA ASP A 99 7.33 -9.56 -10.26
C ASP A 99 5.87 -9.72 -10.72
N GLU A 100 5.00 -10.30 -9.90
CA GLU A 100 3.59 -10.44 -10.25
C GLU A 100 2.91 -9.10 -10.49
N PHE A 101 3.35 -8.01 -9.85
CA PHE A 101 2.76 -6.70 -10.05
C PHE A 101 2.94 -6.19 -11.49
N LYS A 102 4.01 -6.61 -12.18
CA LYS A 102 4.21 -6.30 -13.60
C LYS A 102 3.22 -7.01 -14.51
N SER A 103 2.72 -8.16 -14.09
CA SER A 103 1.82 -8.99 -14.90
C SER A 103 0.36 -8.57 -14.81
N TYR A 104 0.02 -7.61 -13.94
CA TYR A 104 -1.36 -7.16 -13.77
C TYR A 104 -1.82 -6.34 -14.97
N GLU A 105 -3.12 -6.44 -15.25
CA GLU A 105 -3.77 -5.67 -16.32
C GLU A 105 -4.06 -4.24 -15.83
N TRP A 106 -3.00 -3.44 -15.72
CA TRP A 106 -3.07 -2.11 -15.10
C TRP A 106 -4.06 -1.16 -15.79
N GLU A 107 -4.16 -1.21 -17.11
CA GLU A 107 -5.12 -0.37 -17.83
C GLU A 107 -6.57 -0.68 -17.44
N SER A 108 -6.90 -1.97 -17.22
CA SER A 108 -8.22 -2.37 -16.75
C SER A 108 -8.42 -2.07 -15.28
N ILE A 109 -7.42 -2.34 -14.46
CA ILE A 109 -7.50 -2.20 -13.00
C ILE A 109 -7.67 -0.73 -12.62
N THR A 110 -6.94 0.18 -13.26
CA THR A 110 -7.04 1.61 -12.94
C THR A 110 -8.41 2.20 -13.25
N LYS A 111 -9.17 1.58 -14.15
CA LYS A 111 -10.55 1.99 -14.40
C LYS A 111 -11.49 1.70 -13.23
N LYS A 112 -11.11 0.82 -12.32
CA LYS A 112 -11.86 0.51 -11.10
C LYS A 112 -11.48 1.43 -9.94
N MET A 113 -10.49 2.27 -10.13
CA MET A 113 -10.08 3.27 -9.15
C MET A 113 -10.90 4.55 -9.29
N ILE A 114 -10.80 5.41 -8.29
CA ILE A 114 -11.41 6.75 -8.33
C ILE A 114 -10.44 7.70 -9.06
N SER A 115 -10.98 8.42 -10.07
CA SER A 115 -10.19 9.41 -10.80
C SER A 115 -9.54 10.43 -9.83
N PRO A 116 -8.26 10.77 -10.01
CA PRO A 116 -7.40 10.56 -11.16
C PRO A 116 -6.68 9.21 -11.25
N SER A 117 -7.01 8.26 -10.41
CA SER A 117 -6.53 6.86 -10.50
C SER A 117 -4.99 6.76 -10.54
N ILE A 118 -4.34 7.38 -9.57
CA ILE A 118 -2.88 7.50 -9.52
C ILE A 118 -2.25 6.18 -9.07
N VAL A 119 -1.25 5.73 -9.82
CA VAL A 119 -0.38 4.61 -9.43
C VAL A 119 1.02 5.17 -9.16
N TYR A 120 1.46 5.07 -7.92
CA TYR A 120 2.79 5.48 -7.50
C TYR A 120 3.69 4.25 -7.29
N ASP A 121 4.76 4.17 -8.07
CA ASP A 121 5.73 3.09 -8.00
C ASP A 121 6.94 3.55 -7.18
N GLY A 122 6.96 3.20 -5.91
CA GLY A 122 8.04 3.56 -5.00
C GLY A 122 9.33 2.77 -5.21
N ARG A 123 9.32 1.80 -6.13
CA ARG A 123 10.50 0.97 -6.45
C ARG A 123 11.03 1.24 -7.87
N ALA A 124 10.30 2.03 -8.66
CA ALA A 124 10.67 2.44 -10.01
C ALA A 124 10.98 1.25 -10.94
N PHE A 125 10.19 0.18 -10.87
CA PHE A 125 10.44 -1.05 -11.63
C PHE A 125 9.41 -1.34 -12.74
N MET A 126 8.39 -0.47 -12.89
CA MET A 126 7.34 -0.63 -13.90
C MET A 126 7.23 0.62 -14.78
N SER A 127 8.35 1.25 -15.12
CA SER A 127 8.38 2.53 -15.83
C SER A 127 7.74 2.49 -17.23
N ASP A 128 7.58 1.32 -17.83
CA ASP A 128 6.87 1.15 -19.10
C ASP A 128 5.37 1.48 -19.02
N LEU A 129 4.81 1.59 -17.80
CA LEU A 129 3.42 1.99 -17.61
C LEU A 129 3.19 3.50 -17.74
N ASN A 130 4.23 4.31 -17.80
CA ASN A 130 4.13 5.77 -17.72
C ASN A 130 3.31 6.42 -18.85
N THR A 131 3.17 5.77 -19.99
CA THR A 131 2.38 6.26 -21.12
C THR A 131 0.98 5.65 -21.19
N LYS A 132 0.67 4.66 -20.35
CA LYS A 132 -0.58 3.88 -20.43
C LYS A 132 -1.57 4.25 -19.33
N ILE A 133 -1.08 4.66 -18.19
CA ILE A 133 -1.88 4.99 -17.01
C ILE A 133 -1.29 6.22 -16.33
N ASN A 134 -1.98 6.74 -15.32
CA ASN A 134 -1.51 7.88 -14.53
C ASN A 134 -0.45 7.39 -13.53
N TYR A 135 0.78 7.24 -14.00
CA TYR A 135 1.87 6.58 -13.31
C TYR A 135 2.94 7.59 -12.88
N TYR A 136 3.38 7.47 -11.63
CA TYR A 136 4.50 8.23 -11.08
C TYR A 136 5.46 7.26 -10.41
N SER A 137 6.75 7.59 -10.41
CA SER A 137 7.74 6.78 -9.71
C SER A 137 8.74 7.64 -8.98
N ILE A 138 9.39 7.02 -7.98
CA ILE A 138 10.43 7.70 -7.20
C ILE A 138 11.61 8.06 -8.10
N GLY A 139 12.16 9.27 -7.93
CA GLY A 139 13.34 9.71 -8.68
C GLY A 139 13.09 10.12 -10.13
N VAL A 140 11.86 10.06 -10.61
CA VAL A 140 11.47 10.53 -11.95
C VAL A 140 10.70 11.82 -11.81
N ILE A 141 11.26 12.86 -12.36
CA ILE A 141 10.68 14.22 -12.35
C ILE A 141 10.00 14.48 -13.70
#